data_10a05e3ec75171ba4943fe7b13da2ac6
#
_entry.id   10a05e3ec75171ba4943fe7b13da2ac6
#
_cell.length_a   1.000
_cell.length_b   1.000
_cell.length_c   1.000
_cell.angle_alpha   90.00
_cell.angle_beta   90.00
_cell.angle_gamma   90.00
#
_symmetry.space_group_name_H-M   'P 1'
#
loop_
_entity.id
_entity.type
_entity.pdbx_description
1 polymer ?
#
loop_
_entity_poly.entity_id
_entity_poly.type
_entity_poly.pdbx_seq_one_letter_code
_entity_poly.pdbx_strand_id
1 'polypeptide(L)'
;MKIVRKNTAVFQLLFLIFLLAVFCVNTATATQPKHSEKTSAQSADHVDDLKAHKNADDTSTPPHKADTHQEAGHVNIGEILPLWSCIPFAGILLSIALFPLFLPDFWHHHFGKISGFWAASLGVPFLIVFKGAALYEILHIIPADYVPFIILLWSLYTVSGGILLRGRLRGTPLVNVTILIIGTLLASWMGTTGAAMLLIRPFLRANNYRKNRTFMVVFFIFLVANVGGSLTPLGDPPLFLGYLHGVSFFWTFKILPHMLTVAIILLVIYFIIDTYHYRKEGISAPEEEGVKAPLKLEGVYNFLFLAGIVGAVLMSGIVDWGEVNTLGIHRSVQDWVRDGLLILMGIGSLVTTPVQLRDDNDFTWFPIIEVAYLFIGIFITMIPCLLILKAGSHGALAFLTSSVTRPVHYFWVTGALSGFLDNAPTYLTFFNSALGAFYAGMSEAQAVPLLMTENAIYLKAISAGAVFFGACSYIGNAPNFMVRSISEEAGTPMPSFFGYVLKYALVFLVPTFIIVSFIFF
;
A
#
# COMPACT_ATOMS: atom_id res chain seq x y z
N MET A 1 -22.39 2.79 -23.16
CA MET A 1 -22.58 1.71 -22.17
C MET A 1 -22.27 0.30 -22.70
N LYS A 2 -22.82 -0.17 -23.85
CA LYS A 2 -22.51 -1.54 -24.36
C LYS A 2 -21.03 -1.74 -24.83
N ILE A 3 -20.36 -0.73 -25.34
CA ILE A 3 -18.98 -0.82 -25.81
C ILE A 3 -18.00 -0.88 -24.62
N VAL A 4 -18.28 -0.17 -23.52
CA VAL A 4 -17.47 -0.22 -22.29
C VAL A 4 -17.55 -1.60 -21.63
N ARG A 5 -18.75 -2.22 -21.58
CA ARG A 5 -18.92 -3.60 -21.05
C ARG A 5 -18.14 -4.64 -21.85
N LYS A 6 -18.01 -4.50 -23.17
CA LYS A 6 -17.30 -5.46 -24.02
C LYS A 6 -15.77 -5.36 -23.84
N ASN A 7 -15.26 -4.15 -23.69
CA ASN A 7 -13.81 -3.94 -23.46
C ASN A 7 -13.37 -4.33 -22.05
N THR A 8 -14.26 -4.20 -21.05
CA THR A 8 -13.97 -4.62 -19.67
C THR A 8 -13.85 -6.14 -19.54
N ALA A 9 -14.74 -6.88 -20.21
CA ALA A 9 -14.68 -8.36 -20.20
C ALA A 9 -13.40 -8.88 -20.91
N VAL A 10 -12.98 -8.24 -22.00
CA VAL A 10 -11.74 -8.57 -22.71
C VAL A 10 -10.52 -8.24 -21.83
N PHE A 11 -10.53 -7.09 -21.14
CA PHE A 11 -9.45 -6.73 -20.22
C PHE A 11 -9.37 -7.69 -19.02
N GLN A 12 -10.52 -8.06 -18.44
CA GLN A 12 -10.57 -9.06 -17.36
C GLN A 12 -10.03 -10.41 -17.81
N LEU A 13 -10.39 -10.84 -19.02
CA LEU A 13 -9.90 -12.09 -19.59
C LEU A 13 -8.39 -12.01 -19.88
N LEU A 14 -7.91 -10.91 -20.44
CA LEU A 14 -6.49 -10.70 -20.73
C LEU A 14 -5.67 -10.56 -19.42
N PHE A 15 -6.20 -9.89 -18.41
CA PHE A 15 -5.57 -9.78 -17.09
C PHE A 15 -5.53 -11.14 -16.39
N LEU A 16 -6.62 -11.91 -16.46
CA LEU A 16 -6.69 -13.27 -15.93
C LEU A 16 -5.75 -14.23 -16.69
N ILE A 17 -5.68 -14.13 -18.03
CA ILE A 17 -4.74 -14.88 -18.86
C ILE A 17 -3.30 -14.51 -18.55
N PHE A 18 -3.00 -13.22 -18.34
CA PHE A 18 -1.69 -12.76 -17.93
C PHE A 18 -1.30 -13.31 -16.55
N LEU A 19 -2.21 -13.26 -15.57
CA LEU A 19 -2.00 -13.86 -14.25
C LEU A 19 -1.83 -15.38 -14.31
N LEU A 20 -2.64 -16.07 -15.12
CA LEU A 20 -2.52 -17.52 -15.36
C LEU A 20 -1.23 -17.86 -16.11
N ALA A 21 -0.81 -17.06 -17.09
CA ALA A 21 0.44 -17.27 -17.81
C ALA A 21 1.66 -17.12 -16.90
N VAL A 22 1.67 -16.10 -16.02
CA VAL A 22 2.70 -15.94 -14.99
C VAL A 22 2.71 -17.14 -14.03
N PHE A 23 1.54 -17.67 -13.68
CA PHE A 23 1.42 -18.84 -12.82
C PHE A 23 1.84 -20.15 -13.52
N CYS A 24 1.46 -20.35 -14.79
CA CYS A 24 1.79 -21.55 -15.57
C CYS A 24 3.27 -21.64 -15.97
N VAL A 25 3.95 -20.51 -16.23
CA VAL A 25 5.39 -20.50 -16.50
C VAL A 25 6.17 -21.02 -15.29
N ASN A 26 5.69 -20.78 -14.07
CA ASN A 26 6.33 -21.23 -12.84
C ASN A 26 6.11 -22.71 -12.52
N THR A 27 4.96 -23.30 -12.90
CA THR A 27 4.71 -24.73 -12.66
C THR A 27 5.49 -25.63 -13.62
N ALA A 28 5.84 -25.14 -14.81
CA ALA A 28 6.60 -25.90 -15.79
C ALA A 28 8.10 -26.06 -15.42
N THR A 29 8.67 -25.14 -14.62
CA THR A 29 10.07 -25.19 -14.18
C THR A 29 10.29 -25.99 -12.89
N ALA A 30 9.23 -26.26 -12.12
CA ALA A 30 9.29 -27.04 -10.87
C ALA A 30 9.41 -28.57 -11.06
N THR A 31 9.33 -29.07 -12.32
CA THR A 31 9.33 -30.51 -12.65
C THR A 31 10.64 -31.03 -13.24
N GLN A 32 11.79 -30.44 -12.94
CA GLN A 32 13.06 -31.12 -13.28
C GLN A 32 13.50 -32.05 -12.15
N PRO A 33 13.77 -33.35 -12.44
CA PRO A 33 14.17 -34.32 -11.43
C PRO A 33 15.60 -34.05 -10.96
N LYS A 34 15.77 -34.03 -9.62
CA LYS A 34 17.10 -34.04 -8.98
C LYS A 34 17.93 -35.22 -9.49
N HIS A 35 19.05 -34.96 -10.14
CA HIS A 35 20.07 -35.95 -10.39
C HIS A 35 20.60 -36.50 -9.06
N SER A 36 20.38 -37.78 -8.83
CA SER A 36 20.92 -38.53 -7.71
C SER A 36 22.42 -38.74 -7.93
N GLU A 37 23.26 -38.12 -7.13
CA GLU A 37 24.66 -38.53 -6.99
C GLU A 37 24.73 -39.86 -6.24
N LYS A 38 25.19 -40.90 -6.94
CA LYS A 38 25.52 -42.18 -6.36
C LYS A 38 26.83 -42.08 -5.58
N THR A 39 26.71 -42.24 -4.27
CA THR A 39 27.84 -42.50 -3.39
C THR A 39 28.37 -43.91 -3.66
N SER A 40 29.59 -44.04 -4.15
CA SER A 40 30.33 -45.31 -4.16
C SER A 40 31.08 -45.43 -2.84
N ALA A 41 30.65 -46.42 -2.04
CA ALA A 41 31.39 -46.92 -0.89
C ALA A 41 32.55 -47.78 -1.36
N GLN A 42 33.73 -47.60 -0.80
CA GLN A 42 34.71 -48.66 -0.73
C GLN A 42 35.44 -48.63 0.62
N SER A 43 35.41 -49.78 1.21
CA SER A 43 35.89 -50.21 2.53
C SER A 43 37.39 -50.40 2.59
N ALA A 44 37.93 -50.36 3.76
CA ALA A 44 38.67 -51.36 4.48
C ALA A 44 39.98 -50.88 5.13
N ASP A 45 40.01 -51.07 6.43
CA ASP A 45 40.96 -51.76 7.30
C ASP A 45 42.39 -51.20 7.54
N HIS A 46 42.70 -50.99 8.73
CA HIS A 46 43.63 -51.58 9.72
C HIS A 46 44.29 -50.54 10.64
N VAL A 47 43.95 -50.64 11.93
CA VAL A 47 44.66 -51.20 13.09
C VAL A 47 45.89 -50.41 13.61
N ASP A 48 45.79 -50.02 14.92
CA ASP A 48 46.74 -49.93 16.01
C ASP A 48 48.02 -49.06 15.89
N ASP A 49 48.30 -48.18 16.78
CA ASP A 49 48.87 -48.34 18.13
C ASP A 49 49.39 -47.04 18.76
N LEU A 50 49.01 -46.79 19.98
CA LEU A 50 49.70 -46.39 21.19
C LEU A 50 50.69 -45.22 21.24
N LYS A 51 50.39 -44.39 22.23
CA LYS A 51 51.24 -43.74 23.27
C LYS A 51 51.74 -42.30 23.09
N ALA A 52 51.08 -41.52 23.93
CA ALA A 52 51.66 -40.62 24.97
C ALA A 52 52.96 -39.81 24.70
N HIS A 53 52.90 -38.49 24.78
CA HIS A 53 53.44 -37.66 25.84
C HIS A 53 53.26 -36.14 25.60
N LYS A 54 52.70 -35.53 26.60
CA LYS A 54 53.01 -34.28 27.33
C LYS A 54 53.72 -33.12 26.60
N ASN A 55 53.05 -32.00 26.80
CA ASN A 55 53.50 -30.68 27.28
C ASN A 55 53.72 -29.55 26.29
N ALA A 56 53.01 -28.50 26.66
CA ALA A 56 53.40 -27.10 26.78
C ALA A 56 53.18 -26.19 25.56
N ASP A 57 52.30 -25.23 25.85
CA ASP A 57 52.27 -23.83 25.41
C ASP A 57 52.76 -23.50 24.00
N ASP A 58 51.86 -23.13 23.14
CA ASP A 58 51.96 -21.79 22.57
C ASP A 58 50.61 -21.36 21.93
N THR A 59 50.20 -20.18 22.28
CA THR A 59 49.06 -19.42 21.78
C THR A 59 49.28 -19.02 20.33
N SER A 60 48.50 -19.57 19.42
CA SER A 60 48.12 -18.87 18.17
C SER A 60 47.02 -19.64 17.44
N THR A 61 45.78 -19.27 17.70
CA THR A 61 44.64 -19.66 16.88
C THR A 61 44.79 -19.02 15.50
N PRO A 62 44.76 -19.77 14.41
CA PRO A 62 44.67 -19.16 13.09
C PRO A 62 43.26 -18.57 12.91
N PRO A 63 43.13 -17.41 12.26
CA PRO A 63 41.83 -16.83 11.99
C PRO A 63 41.04 -17.78 11.08
N HIS A 64 39.83 -18.08 11.50
CA HIS A 64 38.82 -18.66 10.62
C HIS A 64 38.83 -17.86 9.31
N LYS A 65 39.21 -18.51 8.24
CA LYS A 65 38.94 -18.01 6.90
C LYS A 65 37.41 -17.97 6.79
N ALA A 66 36.87 -16.77 6.94
CA ALA A 66 35.57 -16.47 6.37
C ALA A 66 35.69 -16.78 4.87
N ASP A 67 34.93 -17.73 4.39
CA ASP A 67 34.71 -17.95 2.98
C ASP A 67 34.07 -16.67 2.44
N THR A 68 34.91 -15.71 2.07
CA THR A 68 34.54 -14.63 1.18
C THR A 68 34.37 -15.29 -0.19
N HIS A 69 33.13 -15.74 -0.46
CA HIS A 69 32.65 -15.75 -1.82
C HIS A 69 32.70 -14.29 -2.27
N GLN A 70 33.80 -13.90 -2.89
CA GLN A 70 33.90 -12.73 -3.73
C GLN A 70 32.86 -12.93 -4.85
N GLU A 71 31.64 -12.42 -4.63
CA GLU A 71 30.74 -12.11 -5.72
C GLU A 71 31.49 -11.16 -6.64
N ALA A 72 31.75 -11.64 -7.84
CA ALA A 72 32.38 -10.87 -8.91
C ALA A 72 31.67 -9.53 -9.04
N GLY A 73 32.36 -8.44 -8.70
CA GLY A 73 32.09 -7.03 -8.90
C GLY A 73 30.69 -6.62 -9.38
N HIS A 74 29.64 -6.81 -8.58
CA HIS A 74 28.39 -6.11 -8.80
C HIS A 74 28.63 -4.64 -8.48
N VAL A 75 28.87 -3.84 -9.51
CA VAL A 75 28.88 -2.39 -9.42
C VAL A 75 27.55 -1.97 -8.79
N ASN A 76 27.59 -1.34 -7.61
CA ASN A 76 26.39 -0.83 -6.97
C ASN A 76 25.82 0.30 -7.83
N ILE A 77 24.83 -0.02 -8.67
CA ILE A 77 24.23 0.92 -9.64
C ILE A 77 23.77 2.20 -8.94
N GLY A 78 23.30 2.10 -7.69
CA GLY A 78 22.83 3.25 -6.91
C GLY A 78 23.88 4.33 -6.65
N GLU A 79 25.17 3.96 -6.62
CA GLU A 79 26.28 4.91 -6.41
C GLU A 79 26.64 5.69 -7.67
N ILE A 80 26.38 5.11 -8.85
CA ILE A 80 26.74 5.72 -10.14
C ILE A 80 25.57 6.40 -10.84
N LEU A 81 24.31 6.16 -10.38
CA LEU A 81 23.14 6.78 -10.95
C LEU A 81 23.12 8.28 -10.66
N PRO A 82 22.98 9.13 -11.70
CA PRO A 82 22.89 10.57 -11.50
C PRO A 82 21.49 10.97 -11.02
N LEU A 83 21.39 12.07 -10.28
CA LEU A 83 20.12 12.57 -9.72
C LEU A 83 19.04 12.81 -10.79
N TRP A 84 19.40 13.20 -12.00
CA TRP A 84 18.45 13.41 -13.08
C TRP A 84 17.70 12.13 -13.51
N SER A 85 18.20 10.94 -13.17
CA SER A 85 17.49 9.67 -13.41
C SER A 85 16.19 9.56 -12.59
N CYS A 86 16.00 10.40 -11.56
CA CYS A 86 14.76 10.50 -10.80
C CYS A 86 13.71 11.42 -11.46
N ILE A 87 14.04 12.15 -12.55
CA ILE A 87 13.10 13.05 -13.22
C ILE A 87 11.84 12.33 -13.72
N PRO A 88 11.90 11.14 -14.35
CA PRO A 88 10.69 10.43 -14.76
C PRO A 88 9.77 10.06 -13.58
N PHE A 89 10.34 9.71 -12.43
CA PHE A 89 9.55 9.47 -11.23
C PHE A 89 8.87 10.74 -10.70
N ALA A 90 9.59 11.83 -10.58
CA ALA A 90 8.99 13.13 -10.24
C ALA A 90 7.93 13.55 -11.26
N GLY A 91 8.19 13.30 -12.56
CA GLY A 91 7.28 13.64 -13.66
C GLY A 91 5.95 12.87 -13.59
N ILE A 92 5.96 11.55 -13.34
CA ILE A 92 4.72 10.79 -13.19
C ILE A 92 3.94 11.24 -11.96
N LEU A 93 4.61 11.45 -10.81
CA LEU A 93 3.95 11.91 -9.58
C LEU A 93 3.32 13.30 -9.76
N LEU A 94 4.02 14.23 -10.39
CA LEU A 94 3.46 15.54 -10.73
C LEU A 94 2.32 15.44 -11.75
N SER A 95 2.39 14.51 -12.70
CA SER A 95 1.30 14.28 -13.65
C SER A 95 0.03 13.80 -12.95
N ILE A 96 0.16 12.84 -12.01
CA ILE A 96 -0.95 12.35 -11.17
C ILE A 96 -1.53 13.49 -10.31
N ALA A 97 -0.66 14.36 -9.79
CA ALA A 97 -1.09 15.46 -8.92
C ALA A 97 -1.78 16.59 -9.70
N LEU A 98 -1.28 16.95 -10.88
CA LEU A 98 -1.69 18.17 -11.57
C LEU A 98 -2.74 17.94 -12.66
N PHE A 99 -2.63 16.88 -13.47
CA PHE A 99 -3.58 16.69 -14.58
C PHE A 99 -5.03 16.46 -14.15
N PRO A 100 -5.36 15.63 -13.14
CA PRO A 100 -6.74 15.52 -12.66
C PRO A 100 -7.31 16.85 -12.16
N LEU A 101 -6.43 17.72 -11.64
CA LEU A 101 -6.82 19.02 -11.09
C LEU A 101 -7.09 20.07 -12.17
N PHE A 102 -6.23 20.15 -13.19
CA PHE A 102 -6.27 21.21 -14.20
C PHE A 102 -6.88 20.77 -15.54
N LEU A 103 -6.81 19.48 -15.86
CA LEU A 103 -7.21 18.89 -17.14
C LEU A 103 -7.93 17.54 -16.91
N PRO A 104 -9.06 17.49 -16.15
CA PRO A 104 -9.70 16.24 -15.75
C PRO A 104 -10.13 15.36 -16.93
N ASP A 105 -10.72 15.94 -17.99
CA ASP A 105 -11.14 15.18 -19.16
C ASP A 105 -9.96 14.59 -19.94
N PHE A 106 -8.88 15.36 -20.07
CA PHE A 106 -7.64 14.88 -20.68
C PHE A 106 -7.05 13.73 -19.88
N TRP A 107 -6.97 13.88 -18.56
CA TRP A 107 -6.48 12.84 -17.66
C TRP A 107 -7.28 11.55 -17.80
N HIS A 108 -8.60 11.65 -17.70
CA HIS A 108 -9.51 10.49 -17.77
C HIS A 108 -9.31 9.64 -19.03
N HIS A 109 -8.95 10.27 -20.16
CA HIS A 109 -8.74 9.56 -21.44
C HIS A 109 -7.29 9.16 -21.70
N HIS A 110 -6.31 9.70 -20.96
CA HIS A 110 -4.89 9.58 -21.30
C HIS A 110 -3.98 9.13 -20.17
N PHE A 111 -4.49 8.87 -18.95
CA PHE A 111 -3.65 8.47 -17.79
C PHE A 111 -2.73 7.28 -18.10
N GLY A 112 -3.23 6.26 -18.80
CA GLY A 112 -2.42 5.09 -19.19
C GLY A 112 -1.30 5.43 -20.19
N LYS A 113 -1.54 6.38 -21.11
CA LYS A 113 -0.50 6.84 -22.06
C LYS A 113 0.56 7.68 -21.34
N ILE A 114 0.15 8.51 -20.39
CA ILE A 114 1.06 9.33 -19.57
C ILE A 114 1.93 8.43 -18.71
N SER A 115 1.34 7.42 -18.07
CA SER A 115 2.09 6.42 -17.32
C SER A 115 3.09 5.68 -18.20
N GLY A 116 2.65 5.18 -19.37
CA GLY A 116 3.52 4.53 -20.35
C GLY A 116 4.64 5.43 -20.88
N PHE A 117 4.37 6.71 -21.09
CA PHE A 117 5.38 7.70 -21.50
C PHE A 117 6.49 7.82 -20.45
N TRP A 118 6.14 8.02 -19.17
CA TRP A 118 7.12 8.15 -18.11
C TRP A 118 7.87 6.82 -17.86
N ALA A 119 7.19 5.67 -17.90
CA ALA A 119 7.83 4.37 -17.81
C ALA A 119 8.85 4.15 -18.93
N ALA A 120 8.50 4.51 -20.17
CA ALA A 120 9.39 4.38 -21.32
C ALA A 120 10.55 5.39 -21.27
N SER A 121 10.30 6.62 -20.80
CA SER A 121 11.32 7.68 -20.71
C SER A 121 12.46 7.31 -19.75
N LEU A 122 12.21 6.47 -18.74
CA LEU A 122 13.25 5.85 -17.93
C LEU A 122 13.68 4.49 -18.50
N GLY A 123 12.73 3.59 -18.71
CA GLY A 123 13.02 2.17 -18.99
C GLY A 123 13.90 1.98 -20.21
N VAL A 124 13.66 2.74 -21.29
CA VAL A 124 14.45 2.62 -22.52
C VAL A 124 15.89 3.09 -22.33
N PRO A 125 16.20 4.30 -21.82
CA PRO A 125 17.58 4.69 -21.55
C PRO A 125 18.28 3.81 -20.52
N PHE A 126 17.56 3.40 -19.47
CA PHE A 126 18.10 2.53 -18.41
C PHE A 126 18.52 1.17 -18.97
N LEU A 127 17.72 0.54 -19.83
CA LEU A 127 18.07 -0.69 -20.52
C LEU A 127 19.23 -0.53 -21.49
N ILE A 128 19.34 0.59 -22.21
CA ILE A 128 20.44 0.85 -23.12
C ILE A 128 21.77 0.98 -22.38
N VAL A 129 21.76 1.73 -21.27
CA VAL A 129 22.99 2.05 -20.50
C VAL A 129 23.42 0.88 -19.64
N PHE A 130 22.52 0.30 -18.82
CA PHE A 130 22.84 -0.70 -17.81
C PHE A 130 22.52 -2.14 -18.25
N LYS A 131 21.94 -2.33 -19.44
CA LYS A 131 21.68 -3.63 -20.08
C LYS A 131 21.08 -4.69 -19.13
N GLY A 132 21.81 -5.76 -18.88
CA GLY A 132 21.34 -6.89 -18.06
C GLY A 132 21.00 -6.51 -16.63
N ALA A 133 21.72 -5.58 -16.03
CA ALA A 133 21.42 -5.11 -14.68
C ALA A 133 20.12 -4.29 -14.62
N ALA A 134 19.88 -3.40 -15.59
CA ALA A 134 18.60 -2.70 -15.70
C ALA A 134 17.43 -3.65 -15.99
N LEU A 135 17.66 -4.66 -16.81
CA LEU A 135 16.64 -5.68 -17.09
C LEU A 135 16.30 -6.47 -15.82
N TYR A 136 17.30 -6.83 -15.03
CA TYR A 136 17.09 -7.50 -13.74
C TYR A 136 16.23 -6.65 -12.79
N GLU A 137 16.56 -5.37 -12.59
CA GLU A 137 15.80 -4.49 -11.70
C GLU A 137 14.34 -4.33 -12.16
N ILE A 138 14.11 -4.13 -13.47
CA ILE A 138 12.75 -4.02 -14.02
C ILE A 138 11.98 -5.35 -13.89
N LEU A 139 12.63 -6.47 -14.21
CA LEU A 139 12.01 -7.79 -14.08
C LEU A 139 11.79 -8.17 -12.62
N HIS A 140 12.60 -7.68 -11.68
CA HIS A 140 12.45 -7.93 -10.25
C HIS A 140 11.26 -7.19 -9.66
N ILE A 141 11.14 -5.86 -9.91
CA ILE A 141 10.11 -5.02 -9.29
C ILE A 141 8.69 -5.42 -9.73
N ILE A 142 8.52 -5.97 -10.93
CA ILE A 142 7.20 -6.35 -11.44
C ILE A 142 6.60 -7.52 -10.63
N PRO A 143 7.21 -8.70 -10.51
CA PRO A 143 6.65 -9.81 -9.74
C PRO A 143 6.85 -9.66 -8.22
N ALA A 144 7.84 -8.91 -7.76
CA ALA A 144 8.09 -8.73 -6.33
C ALA A 144 7.11 -7.73 -5.70
N ASP A 145 6.87 -6.61 -6.36
CA ASP A 145 6.10 -5.49 -5.81
C ASP A 145 4.80 -5.24 -6.55
N TYR A 146 4.86 -4.96 -7.86
CA TYR A 146 3.69 -4.50 -8.61
C TYR A 146 2.58 -5.55 -8.69
N VAL A 147 2.89 -6.79 -9.06
CA VAL A 147 1.88 -7.85 -9.25
C VAL A 147 1.17 -8.18 -7.93
N PRO A 148 1.88 -8.46 -6.80
CA PRO A 148 1.22 -8.71 -5.51
C PRO A 148 0.38 -7.53 -5.04
N PHE A 149 0.88 -6.31 -5.25
CA PHE A 149 0.18 -5.09 -4.88
C PHE A 149 -1.16 -4.95 -5.63
N ILE A 150 -1.16 -5.14 -6.94
CA ILE A 150 -2.38 -5.05 -7.74
C ILE A 150 -3.34 -6.20 -7.44
N ILE A 151 -2.85 -7.42 -7.23
CA ILE A 151 -3.67 -8.57 -6.82
C ILE A 151 -4.40 -8.28 -5.51
N LEU A 152 -3.69 -7.75 -4.50
CA LEU A 152 -4.32 -7.40 -3.23
C LEU A 152 -5.38 -6.32 -3.40
N LEU A 153 -5.04 -5.21 -4.05
CA LEU A 153 -6.00 -4.11 -4.25
C LEU A 153 -7.23 -4.57 -5.05
N TRP A 154 -7.02 -5.36 -6.10
CA TRP A 154 -8.09 -5.91 -6.90
C TRP A 154 -9.00 -6.85 -6.09
N SER A 155 -8.43 -7.73 -5.29
CA SER A 155 -9.21 -8.68 -4.47
C SER A 155 -10.00 -7.96 -3.38
N LEU A 156 -9.39 -7.04 -2.64
CA LEU A 156 -10.08 -6.22 -1.63
C LEU A 156 -11.18 -5.36 -2.24
N TYR A 157 -10.90 -4.70 -3.36
CA TYR A 157 -11.87 -3.87 -4.08
C TYR A 157 -13.07 -4.69 -4.56
N THR A 158 -12.80 -5.86 -5.15
CA THR A 158 -13.82 -6.77 -5.68
C THR A 158 -14.72 -7.32 -4.57
N VAL A 159 -14.13 -7.77 -3.47
CA VAL A 159 -14.87 -8.33 -2.33
C VAL A 159 -15.68 -7.24 -1.62
N SER A 160 -15.08 -6.08 -1.38
CA SER A 160 -15.77 -4.95 -0.74
C SER A 160 -16.92 -4.42 -1.58
N GLY A 161 -16.76 -4.39 -2.92
CA GLY A 161 -17.81 -4.01 -3.85
C GLY A 161 -19.04 -4.95 -3.87
N GLY A 162 -18.89 -6.16 -3.31
CA GLY A 162 -19.99 -7.12 -3.11
C GLY A 162 -20.75 -6.98 -1.80
N ILE A 163 -20.43 -5.98 -0.96
CA ILE A 163 -21.09 -5.74 0.33
C ILE A 163 -21.87 -4.42 0.25
N LEU A 164 -23.16 -4.44 0.57
CA LEU A 164 -24.03 -3.27 0.48
C LEU A 164 -24.83 -3.09 1.77
N LEU A 165 -24.78 -1.89 2.35
CA LEU A 165 -25.59 -1.51 3.50
C LEU A 165 -26.84 -0.77 3.01
N ARG A 166 -28.00 -1.45 3.05
CA ARG A 166 -29.32 -0.87 2.75
C ARG A 166 -29.99 -0.43 4.03
N GLY A 167 -30.96 0.46 3.88
CA GLY A 167 -31.78 0.96 4.95
C GLY A 167 -31.67 2.48 5.12
N ARG A 168 -32.50 3.02 6.00
CA ARG A 168 -32.52 4.46 6.28
C ARG A 168 -31.99 4.69 7.69
N LEU A 169 -30.86 5.40 7.76
CA LEU A 169 -30.31 5.95 9.00
C LEU A 169 -30.70 7.41 9.12
N ARG A 170 -30.95 7.85 10.33
CA ARG A 170 -31.14 9.27 10.64
C ARG A 170 -29.79 9.86 11.04
N GLY A 171 -29.25 10.76 10.26
CA GLY A 171 -27.94 11.37 10.45
C GLY A 171 -27.90 12.36 11.62
N THR A 172 -28.10 11.87 12.84
CA THR A 172 -27.84 12.66 14.06
C THR A 172 -26.34 12.69 14.34
N PRO A 173 -25.83 13.66 15.11
CA PRO A 173 -24.39 13.73 15.44
C PRO A 173 -23.83 12.44 16.02
N LEU A 174 -24.61 11.74 16.87
CA LEU A 174 -24.19 10.47 17.45
C LEU A 174 -24.12 9.36 16.40
N VAL A 175 -25.13 9.24 15.51
CA VAL A 175 -25.14 8.26 14.42
C VAL A 175 -23.98 8.51 13.46
N ASN A 176 -23.72 9.77 13.12
CA ASN A 176 -22.63 10.15 12.25
C ASN A 176 -21.25 9.77 12.83
N VAL A 177 -21.01 10.08 14.10
CA VAL A 177 -19.77 9.69 14.80
C VAL A 177 -19.64 8.17 14.86
N THR A 178 -20.72 7.45 15.12
CA THR A 178 -20.72 5.98 15.13
C THR A 178 -20.34 5.40 13.77
N ILE A 179 -20.87 5.95 12.67
CA ILE A 179 -20.49 5.53 11.32
C ILE A 179 -19.00 5.80 11.06
N LEU A 180 -18.50 6.97 11.45
CA LEU A 180 -17.07 7.30 11.31
C LEU A 180 -16.18 6.36 12.12
N ILE A 181 -16.55 6.03 13.38
CA ILE A 181 -15.80 5.07 14.20
C ILE A 181 -15.79 3.69 13.53
N ILE A 182 -16.96 3.18 13.11
CA ILE A 182 -17.06 1.87 12.44
C ILE A 182 -16.21 1.87 11.17
N GLY A 183 -16.31 2.92 10.34
CA GLY A 183 -15.54 3.04 9.10
C GLY A 183 -14.03 3.09 9.35
N THR A 184 -13.60 3.84 10.37
CA THR A 184 -12.19 3.93 10.77
C THR A 184 -11.64 2.57 11.21
N LEU A 185 -12.42 1.79 11.95
CA LEU A 185 -12.02 0.44 12.38
C LEU A 185 -12.00 -0.56 11.21
N LEU A 186 -13.01 -0.49 10.33
CA LEU A 186 -13.11 -1.38 9.17
C LEU A 186 -12.00 -1.12 8.15
N ALA A 187 -11.56 0.13 8.01
CA ALA A 187 -10.57 0.52 6.99
C ALA A 187 -9.27 -0.26 7.11
N SER A 188 -8.82 -0.60 8.31
CA SER A 188 -7.62 -1.41 8.51
C SER A 188 -7.76 -2.87 8.05
N TRP A 189 -8.99 -3.40 7.90
CA TRP A 189 -9.21 -4.81 7.59
C TRP A 189 -9.68 -5.07 6.15
N MET A 190 -10.44 -4.13 5.58
CA MET A 190 -10.97 -4.26 4.22
C MET A 190 -10.43 -3.21 3.25
N GLY A 191 -9.40 -2.49 3.67
CA GLY A 191 -8.81 -1.37 2.94
C GLY A 191 -9.61 -0.07 3.08
N THR A 192 -8.90 1.05 3.03
CA THR A 192 -9.51 2.39 3.06
C THR A 192 -10.53 2.58 1.94
N THR A 193 -10.24 2.11 0.73
CA THR A 193 -11.15 2.15 -0.42
C THR A 193 -12.41 1.33 -0.16
N GLY A 194 -12.27 0.10 0.36
CA GLY A 194 -13.39 -0.80 0.65
C GLY A 194 -14.32 -0.25 1.73
N ALA A 195 -13.77 0.24 2.83
CA ALA A 195 -14.54 0.86 3.90
C ALA A 195 -15.25 2.14 3.44
N ALA A 196 -14.56 2.95 2.62
CA ALA A 196 -15.14 4.16 2.04
C ALA A 196 -16.31 3.84 1.11
N MET A 197 -16.18 2.86 0.20
CA MET A 197 -17.27 2.44 -0.69
C MET A 197 -18.48 1.94 0.09
N LEU A 198 -18.27 1.12 1.12
CA LEU A 198 -19.33 0.56 1.93
C LEU A 198 -20.16 1.64 2.66
N LEU A 199 -19.49 2.68 3.18
CA LEU A 199 -20.11 3.59 4.15
C LEU A 199 -20.44 4.97 3.61
N ILE A 200 -19.81 5.46 2.55
CA ILE A 200 -20.03 6.83 2.07
C ILE A 200 -21.47 7.05 1.62
N ARG A 201 -22.05 6.14 0.84
CA ARG A 201 -23.42 6.29 0.35
C ARG A 201 -24.48 6.22 1.47
N PRO A 202 -24.45 5.24 2.39
CA PRO A 202 -25.30 5.27 3.59
C PRO A 202 -25.13 6.54 4.42
N PHE A 203 -23.88 7.02 4.57
CA PHE A 203 -23.59 8.25 5.31
C PHE A 203 -24.20 9.49 4.64
N LEU A 204 -24.09 9.62 3.33
CA LEU A 204 -24.71 10.71 2.56
C LEU A 204 -26.24 10.64 2.61
N ARG A 205 -26.83 9.43 2.44
CA ARG A 205 -28.29 9.23 2.53
C ARG A 205 -28.82 9.58 3.92
N ALA A 206 -28.13 9.20 4.98
CA ALA A 206 -28.50 9.52 6.36
C ALA A 206 -28.56 11.03 6.62
N ASN A 207 -27.77 11.81 5.87
CA ASN A 207 -27.60 13.24 6.04
C ASN A 207 -28.20 14.08 4.88
N ASN A 208 -29.03 13.50 4.00
CA ASN A 208 -29.57 14.21 2.83
C ASN A 208 -30.39 15.44 3.18
N TYR A 209 -31.03 15.47 4.36
CA TYR A 209 -31.84 16.57 4.88
C TYR A 209 -31.01 17.69 5.53
N ARG A 210 -29.69 17.48 5.78
CA ARG A 210 -28.77 18.43 6.39
C ARG A 210 -28.32 19.47 5.36
N LYS A 211 -28.25 20.75 5.77
CA LYS A 211 -27.80 21.85 4.90
C LYS A 211 -26.28 21.88 4.75
N ASN A 212 -25.57 21.65 5.84
CA ASN A 212 -24.09 21.70 5.88
C ASN A 212 -23.52 20.28 5.89
N ARG A 213 -23.28 19.71 4.70
CA ARG A 213 -22.77 18.32 4.54
C ARG A 213 -21.28 18.23 4.18
N THR A 214 -20.72 19.30 3.64
CA THR A 214 -19.35 19.32 3.13
C THR A 214 -18.31 18.92 4.19
N PHE A 215 -18.37 19.50 5.40
CA PHE A 215 -17.44 19.15 6.46
C PHE A 215 -17.57 17.68 6.89
N MET A 216 -18.76 17.11 6.83
CA MET A 216 -19.01 15.71 7.19
C MET A 216 -18.23 14.77 6.27
N VAL A 217 -18.28 15.03 4.96
CA VAL A 217 -17.52 14.26 3.96
C VAL A 217 -16.03 14.46 4.11
N VAL A 218 -15.58 15.67 4.43
CA VAL A 218 -14.16 15.94 4.67
C VAL A 218 -13.63 15.12 5.85
N PHE A 219 -14.35 15.08 6.98
CA PHE A 219 -13.96 14.26 8.12
C PHE A 219 -14.07 12.74 7.83
N PHE A 220 -15.01 12.35 6.97
CA PHE A 220 -15.07 10.97 6.48
C PHE A 220 -13.78 10.62 5.70
N ILE A 221 -13.29 11.51 4.83
CA ILE A 221 -12.02 11.35 4.13
C ILE A 221 -10.86 11.25 5.14
N PHE A 222 -10.80 12.14 6.13
CA PHE A 222 -9.75 12.12 7.14
C PHE A 222 -9.66 10.78 7.87
N LEU A 223 -10.79 10.31 8.37
CA LEU A 223 -10.87 9.17 9.27
C LEU A 223 -10.94 7.84 8.52
N VAL A 224 -11.92 7.68 7.64
CA VAL A 224 -12.21 6.38 7.01
C VAL A 224 -11.28 6.11 5.82
N ALA A 225 -11.07 7.12 4.98
CA ALA A 225 -10.28 6.96 3.77
C ALA A 225 -8.76 7.04 4.00
N ASN A 226 -8.29 7.40 5.21
CA ASN A 226 -6.87 7.52 5.51
C ASN A 226 -6.50 6.98 6.90
N VAL A 227 -6.75 7.73 7.97
CA VAL A 227 -6.28 7.39 9.33
C VAL A 227 -6.65 5.96 9.73
N GLY A 228 -7.86 5.52 9.38
CA GLY A 228 -8.36 4.18 9.66
C GLY A 228 -7.55 3.05 9.01
N GLY A 229 -6.83 3.32 7.93
CA GLY A 229 -6.02 2.32 7.22
C GLY A 229 -4.69 1.96 7.89
N SER A 230 -4.33 2.56 9.01
CA SER A 230 -2.96 2.52 9.54
C SER A 230 -2.57 1.30 10.36
N LEU A 231 -3.48 0.36 10.67
CA LEU A 231 -3.19 -0.72 11.63
C LEU A 231 -2.76 -2.04 10.98
N THR A 232 -3.04 -2.27 9.72
CA THR A 232 -2.62 -3.50 9.05
C THR A 232 -2.11 -3.21 7.64
N PRO A 233 -1.32 -4.11 7.06
CA PRO A 233 -0.92 -4.02 5.65
C PRO A 233 -2.08 -4.01 4.67
N LEU A 234 -3.25 -4.51 5.05
CA LEU A 234 -4.46 -4.51 4.23
C LEU A 234 -5.17 -3.15 4.22
N GLY A 235 -4.88 -2.30 5.21
CA GLY A 235 -5.59 -1.05 5.44
C GLY A 235 -5.26 0.00 4.40
N ASP A 236 -3.99 0.21 4.14
CA ASP A 236 -3.54 1.26 3.22
C ASP A 236 -2.31 0.82 2.42
N PRO A 237 -2.20 1.19 1.13
CA PRO A 237 -1.13 0.81 0.22
C PRO A 237 0.31 0.92 0.77
N PRO A 238 0.71 1.99 1.47
CA PRO A 238 2.04 2.11 2.04
C PRO A 238 2.44 0.95 2.95
N LEU A 239 1.52 0.51 3.79
CA LEU A 239 1.80 -0.54 4.77
C LEU A 239 1.92 -1.92 4.12
N PHE A 240 1.17 -2.15 3.04
CA PHE A 240 1.31 -3.38 2.27
C PHE A 240 2.66 -3.43 1.53
N LEU A 241 3.12 -2.31 0.98
CA LEU A 241 4.45 -2.25 0.40
C LEU A 241 5.53 -2.52 1.45
N GLY A 242 5.41 -1.94 2.65
CA GLY A 242 6.29 -2.30 3.76
C GLY A 242 6.27 -3.79 4.09
N TYR A 243 5.09 -4.41 4.04
CA TYR A 243 4.94 -5.85 4.25
C TYR A 243 5.63 -6.69 3.16
N LEU A 244 5.52 -6.31 1.90
CA LEU A 244 6.25 -6.96 0.80
C LEU A 244 7.76 -6.88 0.98
N HIS A 245 8.25 -5.81 1.60
CA HIS A 245 9.65 -5.58 1.94
C HIS A 245 10.05 -6.10 3.33
N GLY A 246 9.29 -7.04 3.91
CA GLY A 246 9.66 -7.78 5.12
C GLY A 246 9.21 -7.14 6.45
N VAL A 247 8.42 -6.06 6.44
CA VAL A 247 7.80 -5.56 7.67
C VAL A 247 6.71 -6.54 8.10
N SER A 248 6.78 -7.08 9.31
CA SER A 248 5.82 -8.09 9.78
C SER A 248 4.41 -7.51 9.90
N PHE A 249 3.39 -8.36 9.62
CA PHE A 249 1.97 -7.95 9.60
C PHE A 249 1.54 -7.23 10.87
N PHE A 250 1.84 -7.78 12.01
CA PHE A 250 1.44 -7.21 13.30
C PHE A 250 2.34 -6.08 13.80
N TRP A 251 3.46 -5.80 13.13
CA TRP A 251 4.32 -4.69 13.50
C TRP A 251 3.59 -3.34 13.40
N THR A 252 2.70 -3.20 12.41
CA THR A 252 1.91 -1.98 12.20
C THR A 252 0.99 -1.65 13.36
N PHE A 253 0.62 -2.62 14.21
CA PHE A 253 -0.11 -2.34 15.46
C PHE A 253 0.67 -1.44 16.44
N LYS A 254 1.98 -1.32 16.29
CA LYS A 254 2.77 -0.31 17.04
C LYS A 254 2.38 1.13 16.71
N ILE A 255 1.62 1.36 15.63
CA ILE A 255 1.07 2.66 15.24
C ILE A 255 -0.28 2.93 15.91
N LEU A 256 -0.92 1.94 16.56
CA LEU A 256 -2.22 2.09 17.20
C LEU A 256 -2.32 3.32 18.11
N PRO A 257 -1.36 3.63 19.02
CA PRO A 257 -1.44 4.83 19.85
C PRO A 257 -1.49 6.13 19.04
N HIS A 258 -0.70 6.19 17.94
CA HIS A 258 -0.66 7.34 17.03
C HIS A 258 -2.01 7.51 16.32
N MET A 259 -2.55 6.41 15.76
CA MET A 259 -3.86 6.38 15.12
C MET A 259 -4.98 6.80 16.08
N LEU A 260 -5.02 6.23 17.28
CA LEU A 260 -6.04 6.56 18.28
C LEU A 260 -5.99 8.04 18.67
N THR A 261 -4.80 8.60 18.84
CA THR A 261 -4.63 10.02 19.15
C THR A 261 -5.24 10.89 18.04
N VAL A 262 -4.89 10.63 16.77
CA VAL A 262 -5.46 11.37 15.64
C VAL A 262 -6.97 11.17 15.55
N ALA A 263 -7.43 9.92 15.60
CA ALA A 263 -8.84 9.59 15.45
C ALA A 263 -9.70 10.21 16.56
N ILE A 264 -9.27 10.13 17.82
CA ILE A 264 -10.03 10.70 18.96
C ILE A 264 -10.13 12.22 18.81
N ILE A 265 -9.01 12.91 18.52
CA ILE A 265 -9.01 14.36 18.33
C ILE A 265 -9.99 14.76 17.22
N LEU A 266 -9.89 14.11 16.06
CA LEU A 266 -10.75 14.42 14.92
C LEU A 266 -12.22 14.07 15.16
N LEU A 267 -12.52 12.95 15.83
CA LEU A 267 -13.89 12.55 16.18
C LEU A 267 -14.53 13.53 17.17
N VAL A 268 -13.77 14.01 18.16
CA VAL A 268 -14.25 15.01 19.13
C VAL A 268 -14.53 16.33 18.42
N ILE A 269 -13.60 16.80 17.59
CA ILE A 269 -13.80 18.03 16.80
C ILE A 269 -15.03 17.89 15.89
N TYR A 270 -15.13 16.76 15.18
CA TYR A 270 -16.29 16.47 14.33
C TYR A 270 -17.60 16.52 15.11
N PHE A 271 -17.67 15.83 16.26
CA PHE A 271 -18.89 15.78 17.07
C PHE A 271 -19.34 17.16 17.55
N ILE A 272 -18.38 18.01 17.95
CA ILE A 272 -18.67 19.40 18.36
C ILE A 272 -19.23 20.20 17.19
N ILE A 273 -18.58 20.15 16.02
CA ILE A 273 -18.99 20.88 14.81
C ILE A 273 -20.35 20.38 14.33
N ASP A 274 -20.56 19.05 14.25
CA ASP A 274 -21.80 18.47 13.79
C ASP A 274 -22.96 18.79 14.76
N THR A 275 -22.73 18.71 16.06
CA THR A 275 -23.73 19.08 17.07
C THR A 275 -24.12 20.56 17.00
N TYR A 276 -23.13 21.44 16.79
CA TYR A 276 -23.39 22.87 16.61
C TYR A 276 -24.27 23.13 15.37
N HIS A 277 -23.92 22.56 14.20
CA HIS A 277 -24.70 22.71 12.97
C HIS A 277 -26.08 22.07 13.10
N TYR A 278 -26.18 20.88 13.70
CA TYR A 278 -27.45 20.18 13.91
C TYR A 278 -28.43 21.03 14.71
N ARG A 279 -27.98 21.63 15.83
CA ARG A 279 -28.81 22.52 16.65
C ARG A 279 -29.17 23.81 15.93
N LYS A 280 -28.23 24.42 15.21
CA LYS A 280 -28.44 25.69 14.49
C LYS A 280 -29.38 25.53 13.31
N GLU A 281 -29.35 24.40 12.64
CA GLU A 281 -30.26 24.10 11.51
C GLU A 281 -31.71 23.98 11.96
N GLY A 282 -31.97 23.66 13.23
CA GLY A 282 -33.32 23.56 13.81
C GLY A 282 -34.24 22.57 13.10
N ILE A 283 -33.64 21.72 12.27
CA ILE A 283 -34.37 20.78 11.43
C ILE A 283 -34.67 19.55 12.29
N SER A 284 -35.91 19.41 12.72
CA SER A 284 -36.41 18.09 13.08
C SER A 284 -36.23 17.22 11.86
N ALA A 285 -35.48 16.12 12.00
CA ALA A 285 -35.38 15.18 10.89
C ALA A 285 -36.81 14.80 10.47
N PRO A 286 -37.10 14.76 9.17
CA PRO A 286 -38.46 14.48 8.70
C PRO A 286 -39.00 13.25 9.40
N GLU A 287 -40.13 13.40 10.10
CA GLU A 287 -40.97 12.26 10.44
C GLU A 287 -41.55 11.80 9.12
N GLU A 288 -40.81 11.02 8.37
CA GLU A 288 -41.40 10.30 7.24
C GLU A 288 -42.37 9.29 7.82
N GLU A 289 -43.65 9.63 7.73
CA GLU A 289 -44.77 8.69 7.83
C GLU A 289 -44.54 7.63 6.75
N GLY A 290 -44.02 6.49 7.10
CA GLY A 290 -43.89 5.38 6.17
C GLY A 290 -42.57 4.60 6.34
N VAL A 291 -42.74 3.41 6.86
CA VAL A 291 -41.81 2.27 6.85
C VAL A 291 -40.39 2.60 7.30
N LYS A 292 -40.13 2.38 8.57
CA LYS A 292 -38.77 2.18 9.08
C LYS A 292 -38.15 1.03 8.28
N ALA A 293 -37.39 1.34 7.23
CA ALA A 293 -36.61 0.32 6.55
C ALA A 293 -35.46 -0.07 7.47
N PRO A 294 -35.46 -1.26 8.07
CA PRO A 294 -34.41 -1.68 8.95
C PRO A 294 -33.08 -1.71 8.19
N LEU A 295 -32.00 -1.45 8.91
CA LEU A 295 -30.67 -1.65 8.33
C LEU A 295 -30.52 -3.11 7.94
N LYS A 296 -30.19 -3.36 6.69
CA LYS A 296 -29.94 -4.68 6.13
C LYS A 296 -28.57 -4.67 5.46
N LEU A 297 -27.71 -5.55 5.90
CA LEU A 297 -26.42 -5.78 5.27
C LEU A 297 -26.61 -6.91 4.24
N GLU A 298 -26.42 -6.59 2.96
CA GLU A 298 -26.51 -7.54 1.86
C GLU A 298 -25.11 -7.94 1.38
N GLY A 299 -24.99 -9.17 0.85
CA GLY A 299 -23.68 -9.71 0.45
C GLY A 299 -22.77 -10.12 1.61
N VAL A 300 -23.34 -10.45 2.78
CA VAL A 300 -22.62 -10.81 4.03
C VAL A 300 -21.59 -11.92 3.81
N TYR A 301 -21.83 -12.86 2.90
CA TYR A 301 -20.89 -13.93 2.56
C TYR A 301 -19.55 -13.40 1.98
N ASN A 302 -19.50 -12.17 1.50
CA ASN A 302 -18.24 -11.53 1.09
C ASN A 302 -17.30 -11.29 2.26
N PHE A 303 -17.79 -11.24 3.51
CA PHE A 303 -16.90 -11.24 4.68
C PHE A 303 -16.12 -12.55 4.83
N LEU A 304 -16.63 -13.67 4.32
CA LEU A 304 -15.86 -14.92 4.28
C LEU A 304 -14.67 -14.79 3.31
N PHE A 305 -14.88 -14.21 2.12
CA PHE A 305 -13.80 -13.95 1.18
C PHE A 305 -12.80 -12.92 1.74
N LEU A 306 -13.29 -11.89 2.44
CA LEU A 306 -12.44 -10.94 3.13
C LEU A 306 -11.58 -11.63 4.21
N ALA A 307 -12.17 -12.50 5.01
CA ALA A 307 -11.44 -13.30 5.99
C ALA A 307 -10.40 -14.22 5.32
N GLY A 308 -10.73 -14.77 4.14
CA GLY A 308 -9.79 -15.53 3.32
C GLY A 308 -8.61 -14.69 2.82
N ILE A 309 -8.84 -13.43 2.41
CA ILE A 309 -7.78 -12.48 2.05
C ILE A 309 -6.86 -12.21 3.25
N VAL A 310 -7.44 -11.87 4.41
CA VAL A 310 -6.69 -11.66 5.66
C VAL A 310 -5.87 -12.90 6.01
N GLY A 311 -6.49 -14.08 5.95
CA GLY A 311 -5.83 -15.36 6.23
C GLY A 311 -4.66 -15.66 5.28
N ALA A 312 -4.82 -15.39 3.99
CA ALA A 312 -3.78 -15.60 2.99
C ALA A 312 -2.55 -14.69 3.23
N VAL A 313 -2.80 -13.41 3.56
CA VAL A 313 -1.71 -12.47 3.88
C VAL A 313 -1.04 -12.85 5.20
N LEU A 314 -1.79 -13.21 6.23
CA LEU A 314 -1.22 -13.69 7.51
C LEU A 314 -0.39 -14.96 7.31
N MET A 315 -0.89 -15.92 6.54
CA MET A 315 -0.19 -17.16 6.23
C MET A 315 1.18 -16.88 5.61
N SER A 316 1.26 -15.99 4.61
CA SER A 316 2.53 -15.70 3.93
C SER A 316 3.56 -15.02 4.84
N GLY A 317 3.14 -14.38 5.94
CA GLY A 317 4.05 -13.78 6.92
C GLY A 317 4.50 -14.70 8.06
N ILE A 318 3.89 -15.88 8.18
CA ILE A 318 4.17 -16.82 9.29
C ILE A 318 4.89 -18.08 8.79
N VAL A 319 4.52 -18.53 7.59
CA VAL A 319 5.01 -19.79 7.03
C VAL A 319 6.21 -19.52 6.12
N ASP A 320 7.23 -20.38 6.23
CA ASP A 320 8.37 -20.40 5.30
C ASP A 320 8.40 -21.76 4.59
N TRP A 321 8.09 -21.73 3.29
CA TRP A 321 8.14 -22.91 2.42
C TRP A 321 9.35 -22.89 1.47
N GLY A 322 10.33 -22.03 1.76
CA GLY A 322 11.51 -21.83 0.94
C GLY A 322 11.24 -20.92 -0.27
N GLU A 323 12.25 -20.83 -1.13
CA GLU A 323 12.25 -19.92 -2.28
C GLU A 323 12.27 -20.68 -3.60
N VAL A 324 11.63 -20.09 -4.61
CA VAL A 324 11.70 -20.53 -6.00
C VAL A 324 12.41 -19.46 -6.80
N ASN A 325 13.43 -19.89 -7.55
CA ASN A 325 14.11 -19.03 -8.51
C ASN A 325 13.39 -19.10 -9.86
N THR A 326 12.81 -17.99 -10.27
CA THR A 326 12.15 -17.88 -11.58
C THR A 326 12.86 -16.79 -12.38
N LEU A 327 13.55 -17.18 -13.45
CA LEU A 327 14.30 -16.27 -14.34
C LEU A 327 15.35 -15.41 -13.60
N GLY A 328 16.00 -15.97 -12.55
CA GLY A 328 16.97 -15.23 -11.73
C GLY A 328 16.36 -14.44 -10.59
N ILE A 329 15.04 -14.43 -10.42
CA ILE A 329 14.34 -13.75 -9.34
C ILE A 329 13.99 -14.78 -8.27
N HIS A 330 14.50 -14.57 -7.07
CA HIS A 330 14.19 -15.36 -5.88
C HIS A 330 12.91 -14.81 -5.24
N ARG A 331 11.89 -15.67 -5.12
CA ARG A 331 10.64 -15.31 -4.45
C ARG A 331 10.13 -16.49 -3.63
N SER A 332 9.68 -16.21 -2.42
CA SER A 332 9.19 -17.23 -1.50
C SER A 332 7.94 -17.93 -2.03
N VAL A 333 7.85 -19.25 -1.82
CA VAL A 333 6.70 -20.07 -2.25
C VAL A 333 5.40 -19.57 -1.62
N GLN A 334 5.45 -19.20 -0.32
CA GLN A 334 4.29 -18.68 0.39
C GLN A 334 3.71 -17.40 -0.22
N ASP A 335 4.54 -16.57 -0.88
CA ASP A 335 4.06 -15.37 -1.55
C ASP A 335 3.28 -15.69 -2.83
N TRP A 336 3.70 -16.71 -3.58
CA TRP A 336 2.95 -17.21 -4.73
C TRP A 336 1.62 -17.81 -4.33
N VAL A 337 1.60 -18.58 -3.23
CA VAL A 337 0.37 -19.19 -2.68
C VAL A 337 -0.57 -18.09 -2.16
N ARG A 338 -0.06 -17.08 -1.46
CA ARG A 338 -0.84 -15.91 -1.05
C ARG A 338 -1.54 -15.27 -2.24
N ASP A 339 -0.78 -14.92 -3.28
CA ASP A 339 -1.32 -14.24 -4.45
C ASP A 339 -2.38 -15.09 -5.16
N GLY A 340 -2.15 -16.40 -5.27
CA GLY A 340 -3.14 -17.35 -5.79
C GLY A 340 -4.44 -17.38 -4.95
N LEU A 341 -4.31 -17.41 -3.62
CA LEU A 341 -5.46 -17.36 -2.72
C LEU A 341 -6.22 -16.03 -2.82
N LEU A 342 -5.52 -14.91 -2.92
CA LEU A 342 -6.14 -13.60 -3.13
C LEU A 342 -6.97 -13.56 -4.41
N ILE A 343 -6.43 -14.10 -5.51
CA ILE A 343 -7.14 -14.23 -6.78
C ILE A 343 -8.38 -15.11 -6.63
N LEU A 344 -8.26 -16.26 -5.95
CA LEU A 344 -9.39 -17.16 -5.71
C LEU A 344 -10.50 -16.49 -4.89
N MET A 345 -10.16 -15.70 -3.86
CA MET A 345 -11.14 -14.96 -3.05
C MET A 345 -11.85 -13.91 -3.91
N GLY A 346 -11.12 -13.16 -4.73
CA GLY A 346 -11.71 -12.18 -5.66
C GLY A 346 -12.65 -12.83 -6.68
N ILE A 347 -12.23 -13.92 -7.33
CA ILE A 347 -13.05 -14.68 -8.28
C ILE A 347 -14.26 -15.29 -7.57
N GLY A 348 -14.08 -15.88 -6.39
CA GLY A 348 -15.17 -16.42 -5.58
C GLY A 348 -16.24 -15.37 -5.30
N SER A 349 -15.82 -14.16 -4.90
CA SER A 349 -16.73 -13.04 -4.73
C SER A 349 -17.45 -12.64 -6.02
N LEU A 350 -16.76 -12.63 -7.17
CA LEU A 350 -17.38 -12.29 -8.47
C LEU A 350 -18.45 -13.29 -8.88
N VAL A 351 -18.18 -14.58 -8.70
CA VAL A 351 -19.08 -15.66 -9.14
C VAL A 351 -20.31 -15.76 -8.22
N THR A 352 -20.12 -15.56 -6.92
CA THR A 352 -21.18 -15.76 -5.93
C THR A 352 -22.03 -14.52 -5.69
N THR A 353 -21.52 -13.32 -5.97
CA THR A 353 -22.25 -12.07 -5.73
C THR A 353 -23.13 -11.72 -6.94
N PRO A 354 -24.46 -11.58 -6.76
CA PRO A 354 -25.35 -11.16 -7.83
C PRO A 354 -24.91 -9.83 -8.45
N VAL A 355 -24.99 -9.74 -9.78
CA VAL A 355 -24.63 -8.52 -10.52
C VAL A 355 -25.46 -7.33 -10.05
N GLN A 356 -26.76 -7.56 -9.77
CA GLN A 356 -27.67 -6.54 -9.26
C GLN A 356 -27.16 -5.89 -7.96
N LEU A 357 -26.54 -6.67 -7.05
CA LEU A 357 -26.00 -6.13 -5.80
C LEU A 357 -24.82 -5.18 -6.06
N ARG A 358 -24.01 -5.49 -7.05
CA ARG A 358 -22.89 -4.64 -7.47
C ARG A 358 -23.36 -3.39 -8.20
N ASP A 359 -24.37 -3.55 -9.07
CA ASP A 359 -25.00 -2.41 -9.77
C ASP A 359 -25.65 -1.46 -8.75
N ASP A 360 -26.34 -1.98 -7.73
CA ASP A 360 -26.95 -1.18 -6.65
C ASP A 360 -25.90 -0.50 -5.74
N ASN A 361 -24.65 -1.01 -5.72
CA ASN A 361 -23.50 -0.41 -5.06
C ASN A 361 -22.71 0.52 -5.99
N ASP A 362 -23.18 0.79 -7.22
CA ASP A 362 -22.51 1.55 -8.28
C ASP A 362 -21.05 1.09 -8.49
N PHE A 363 -20.84 -0.22 -8.43
CA PHE A 363 -19.52 -0.81 -8.59
C PHE A 363 -19.06 -0.67 -10.04
N THR A 364 -17.86 -0.10 -10.23
CA THR A 364 -17.21 0.02 -11.54
C THR A 364 -15.78 -0.45 -11.46
N TRP A 365 -15.23 -0.90 -12.58
CA TRP A 365 -13.82 -1.34 -12.65
C TRP A 365 -12.83 -0.19 -12.85
N PHE A 366 -13.34 1.00 -13.15
CA PHE A 366 -12.50 2.14 -13.50
C PHE A 366 -11.42 2.45 -12.46
N PRO A 367 -11.73 2.53 -11.14
CA PRO A 367 -10.72 2.88 -10.13
C PRO A 367 -9.55 1.90 -10.08
N ILE A 368 -9.81 0.59 -10.14
CA ILE A 368 -8.74 -0.40 -10.06
C ILE A 368 -7.93 -0.48 -11.36
N ILE A 369 -8.55 -0.22 -12.51
CA ILE A 369 -7.87 -0.13 -13.81
C ILE A 369 -6.94 1.08 -13.82
N GLU A 370 -7.42 2.23 -13.37
CA GLU A 370 -6.60 3.44 -13.26
C GLU A 370 -5.37 3.21 -12.38
N VAL A 371 -5.58 2.66 -11.18
CA VAL A 371 -4.49 2.30 -10.26
C VAL A 371 -3.50 1.36 -10.93
N ALA A 372 -3.96 0.31 -11.62
CA ALA A 372 -3.05 -0.64 -12.27
C ALA A 372 -2.16 0.02 -13.33
N TYR A 373 -2.73 0.89 -14.17
CA TYR A 373 -1.93 1.61 -15.17
C TYR A 373 -0.98 2.63 -14.58
N LEU A 374 -1.37 3.32 -13.52
CA LEU A 374 -0.51 4.33 -12.89
C LEU A 374 0.64 3.69 -12.13
N PHE A 375 0.35 2.64 -11.36
CA PHE A 375 1.36 2.02 -10.53
C PHE A 375 2.43 1.26 -11.30
N ILE A 376 2.13 0.68 -12.48
CA ILE A 376 3.20 0.10 -13.31
C ILE A 376 4.22 1.18 -13.73
N GLY A 377 3.74 2.37 -14.08
CA GLY A 377 4.62 3.50 -14.40
C GLY A 377 5.40 4.00 -13.17
N ILE A 378 4.74 4.09 -12.01
CA ILE A 378 5.38 4.48 -10.76
C ILE A 378 6.48 3.48 -10.40
N PHE A 379 6.19 2.17 -10.35
CA PHE A 379 7.15 1.14 -9.98
C PHE A 379 8.38 1.11 -10.89
N ILE A 380 8.20 1.27 -12.21
CA ILE A 380 9.32 1.33 -13.14
C ILE A 380 10.13 2.63 -12.91
N THR A 381 9.47 3.77 -12.82
CA THR A 381 10.17 5.06 -12.75
C THR A 381 10.86 5.31 -11.41
N MET A 382 10.43 4.66 -10.32
CA MET A 382 11.05 4.84 -9.01
C MET A 382 12.32 4.00 -8.80
N ILE A 383 12.63 3.03 -9.66
CA ILE A 383 13.83 2.16 -9.53
C ILE A 383 15.11 2.97 -9.25
N PRO A 384 15.48 3.98 -10.04
CA PRO A 384 16.70 4.75 -9.77
C PRO A 384 16.67 5.46 -8.42
N CYS A 385 15.53 6.03 -8.04
CA CYS A 385 15.40 6.71 -6.76
C CYS A 385 15.63 5.77 -5.58
N LEU A 386 15.06 4.55 -5.63
CA LEU A 386 15.24 3.55 -4.59
C LEU A 386 16.69 3.08 -4.51
N LEU A 387 17.33 2.79 -5.66
CA LEU A 387 18.73 2.39 -5.71
C LEU A 387 19.68 3.47 -5.16
N ILE A 388 19.46 4.74 -5.55
CA ILE A 388 20.24 5.88 -5.05
C ILE A 388 20.05 6.03 -3.53
N LEU A 389 18.83 5.88 -3.02
CA LEU A 389 18.55 5.99 -1.59
C LEU A 389 19.15 4.83 -0.79
N LYS A 390 19.12 3.60 -1.33
CA LYS A 390 19.77 2.43 -0.72
C LYS A 390 21.30 2.58 -0.65
N ALA A 391 21.92 3.31 -1.57
CA ALA A 391 23.34 3.63 -1.53
C ALA A 391 23.73 4.62 -0.40
N GLY A 392 22.74 5.21 0.28
CA GLY A 392 22.93 6.06 1.46
C GLY A 392 23.83 7.26 1.19
N SER A 393 24.95 7.36 1.93
CA SER A 393 25.92 8.46 1.81
C SER A 393 26.70 8.48 0.47
N HIS A 394 26.71 7.37 -0.26
CA HIS A 394 27.40 7.24 -1.55
C HIS A 394 26.47 7.54 -2.74
N GLY A 395 25.15 7.65 -2.51
CA GLY A 395 24.17 7.95 -3.55
C GLY A 395 24.01 9.45 -3.82
N ALA A 396 23.52 9.80 -5.02
CA ALA A 396 23.26 11.20 -5.42
C ALA A 396 22.21 11.92 -4.53
N LEU A 397 21.42 11.19 -3.72
CA LEU A 397 20.47 11.73 -2.73
C LEU A 397 21.03 11.76 -1.30
N ALA A 398 22.35 11.68 -1.12
CA ALA A 398 22.99 11.74 0.20
C ALA A 398 22.61 13.00 1.01
N PHE A 399 22.32 14.12 0.35
CA PHE A 399 21.82 15.33 1.03
C PHE A 399 20.48 15.11 1.74
N LEU A 400 19.59 14.26 1.20
CA LEU A 400 18.30 13.95 1.81
C LEU A 400 18.51 13.06 3.05
N THR A 401 19.30 12.00 2.94
CA THR A 401 19.60 11.11 4.05
C THR A 401 20.36 11.80 5.18
N SER A 402 21.23 12.78 4.86
CA SER A 402 21.95 13.57 5.85
C SER A 402 21.10 14.65 6.52
N SER A 403 20.05 15.16 5.86
CA SER A 403 19.18 16.22 6.39
C SER A 403 18.03 15.67 7.21
N VAL A 404 17.53 14.47 6.88
CA VAL A 404 16.39 13.81 7.55
C VAL A 404 16.92 12.82 8.58
N THR A 405 17.33 13.31 9.75
CA THR A 405 18.08 12.53 10.75
C THR A 405 17.26 12.15 12.00
N ARG A 406 16.17 12.85 12.28
CA ARG A 406 15.34 12.60 13.47
C ARG A 406 14.00 11.97 13.09
N PRO A 407 13.36 11.18 13.97
CA PRO A 407 12.05 10.62 13.70
C PRO A 407 11.00 11.66 13.30
N VAL A 408 11.00 12.83 13.97
CA VAL A 408 10.11 13.94 13.62
C VAL A 408 10.34 14.47 12.20
N HIS A 409 11.59 14.49 11.71
CA HIS A 409 11.87 14.89 10.33
C HIS A 409 11.27 13.86 9.34
N TYR A 410 11.45 12.56 9.60
CA TYR A 410 10.82 11.51 8.79
C TYR A 410 9.30 11.64 8.78
N PHE A 411 8.66 11.88 9.93
CA PHE A 411 7.21 12.07 10.00
C PHE A 411 6.72 13.23 9.14
N TRP A 412 7.34 14.42 9.29
CA TRP A 412 6.89 15.62 8.58
C TRP A 412 7.27 15.63 7.09
N VAL A 413 8.46 15.16 6.71
CA VAL A 413 8.89 15.17 5.31
C VAL A 413 8.15 14.10 4.52
N THR A 414 8.06 12.87 5.05
CA THR A 414 7.21 11.82 4.47
C THR A 414 5.77 12.30 4.37
N GLY A 415 5.23 12.88 5.44
CA GLY A 415 3.88 13.38 5.48
C GLY A 415 3.62 14.50 4.48
N ALA A 416 4.46 15.52 4.43
CA ALA A 416 4.30 16.64 3.50
C ALA A 416 4.27 16.16 2.04
N LEU A 417 5.15 15.23 1.68
CA LEU A 417 5.15 14.66 0.33
C LEU A 417 3.94 13.76 0.09
N SER A 418 3.55 12.91 1.04
CA SER A 418 2.35 12.07 0.95
C SER A 418 1.07 12.89 0.77
N GLY A 419 0.98 14.06 1.38
CA GLY A 419 -0.18 14.94 1.24
C GLY A 419 -0.39 15.53 -0.16
N PHE A 420 0.67 15.61 -0.96
CA PHE A 420 0.63 16.18 -2.32
C PHE A 420 0.94 15.17 -3.43
N LEU A 421 1.58 14.05 -3.08
CA LEU A 421 1.86 12.94 -3.97
C LEU A 421 1.07 11.72 -3.48
N ASP A 422 1.15 10.60 -4.18
CA ASP A 422 0.58 9.35 -3.69
C ASP A 422 1.36 8.84 -2.46
N ASN A 423 0.63 8.32 -1.44
CA ASN A 423 1.22 7.89 -0.18
C ASN A 423 2.11 6.64 -0.30
N ALA A 424 1.81 5.74 -1.24
CA ALA A 424 2.51 4.47 -1.40
C ALA A 424 3.95 4.65 -1.91
N PRO A 425 4.22 5.36 -3.03
CA PRO A 425 5.58 5.62 -3.47
C PRO A 425 6.36 6.51 -2.49
N THR A 426 5.68 7.42 -1.81
CA THR A 426 6.29 8.24 -0.76
C THR A 426 6.80 7.39 0.40
N TYR A 427 6.02 6.42 0.85
CA TYR A 427 6.44 5.47 1.88
C TYR A 427 7.71 4.73 1.47
N LEU A 428 7.75 4.11 0.28
CA LEU A 428 8.92 3.37 -0.20
C LEU A 428 10.16 4.26 -0.31
N THR A 429 9.99 5.50 -0.74
CA THR A 429 11.09 6.48 -0.82
C THR A 429 11.75 6.68 0.56
N PHE A 430 10.97 6.94 1.60
CA PHE A 430 11.52 7.19 2.94
C PHE A 430 11.88 5.90 3.68
N PHE A 431 11.23 4.79 3.39
CA PHE A 431 11.63 3.47 3.86
C PHE A 431 13.06 3.13 3.38
N ASN A 432 13.31 3.27 2.08
CA ASN A 432 14.64 3.04 1.50
C ASN A 432 15.66 4.11 1.94
N SER A 433 15.24 5.36 2.16
CA SER A 433 16.09 6.38 2.76
C SER A 433 16.55 5.99 4.17
N ALA A 434 15.66 5.44 4.99
CA ALA A 434 16.03 4.94 6.33
C ALA A 434 16.97 3.73 6.26
N LEU A 435 16.71 2.78 5.34
CA LEU A 435 17.61 1.65 5.11
C LEU A 435 19.00 2.11 4.69
N GLY A 436 19.10 3.04 3.74
CA GLY A 436 20.37 3.60 3.29
C GLY A 436 21.08 4.44 4.34
N ALA A 437 20.35 5.12 5.24
CA ALA A 437 20.92 5.92 6.30
C ALA A 437 21.49 5.08 7.45
N PHE A 438 20.80 4.00 7.84
CA PHE A 438 21.16 3.21 9.03
C PHE A 438 21.85 1.89 8.71
N TYR A 439 21.61 1.32 7.53
CA TYR A 439 21.98 -0.06 7.19
C TYR A 439 22.58 -0.18 5.78
N ALA A 440 23.29 0.87 5.32
CA ALA A 440 23.94 0.85 4.01
C ALA A 440 24.84 -0.39 3.85
N GLY A 441 24.71 -1.08 2.72
CA GLY A 441 25.48 -2.29 2.42
C GLY A 441 24.94 -3.59 3.01
N MET A 442 23.88 -3.54 3.84
CA MET A 442 23.16 -4.73 4.29
C MET A 442 22.10 -5.15 3.28
N SER A 443 21.85 -6.46 3.20
CA SER A 443 20.68 -6.96 2.47
C SER A 443 19.39 -6.52 3.17
N GLU A 444 18.31 -6.36 2.41
CA GLU A 444 17.01 -5.95 2.96
C GLU A 444 16.48 -6.93 4.00
N ALA A 445 16.70 -8.24 3.78
CA ALA A 445 16.33 -9.29 4.72
C ALA A 445 17.03 -9.15 6.09
N GLN A 446 18.22 -8.54 6.15
CA GLN A 446 18.94 -8.28 7.39
C GLN A 446 18.58 -6.91 7.99
N ALA A 447 18.42 -5.89 7.15
CA ALA A 447 18.22 -4.51 7.57
C ALA A 447 16.80 -4.23 8.10
N VAL A 448 15.77 -4.83 7.50
CA VAL A 448 14.38 -4.57 7.90
C VAL A 448 14.04 -5.08 9.31
N PRO A 449 14.46 -6.27 9.75
CA PRO A 449 14.30 -6.68 11.15
C PRO A 449 14.95 -5.71 12.15
N LEU A 450 16.13 -5.15 11.83
CA LEU A 450 16.78 -4.14 12.66
C LEU A 450 16.02 -2.81 12.67
N LEU A 451 15.50 -2.38 11.52
CA LEU A 451 14.65 -1.19 11.43
C LEU A 451 13.35 -1.36 12.23
N MET A 452 12.77 -2.57 12.28
CA MET A 452 11.57 -2.88 13.07
C MET A 452 11.81 -2.92 14.58
N THR A 453 13.05 -3.13 15.02
CA THR A 453 13.42 -3.29 16.44
C THR A 453 14.25 -2.12 16.96
N GLU A 454 15.45 -1.93 16.50
CA GLU A 454 16.38 -0.92 17.00
C GLU A 454 15.96 0.50 16.59
N ASN A 455 15.53 0.68 15.34
CA ASN A 455 15.11 1.96 14.78
C ASN A 455 13.59 2.03 14.53
N ALA A 456 12.81 1.29 15.34
CA ALA A 456 11.36 1.21 15.20
C ALA A 456 10.65 2.57 15.20
N ILE A 457 11.19 3.57 15.87
CA ILE A 457 10.62 4.92 15.93
C ILE A 457 10.63 5.60 14.55
N TYR A 458 11.68 5.38 13.75
CA TYR A 458 11.76 5.92 12.39
C TYR A 458 10.75 5.26 11.46
N LEU A 459 10.62 3.93 11.51
CA LEU A 459 9.64 3.22 10.71
C LEU A 459 8.20 3.60 11.12
N LYS A 460 7.93 3.83 12.42
CA LYS A 460 6.63 4.38 12.89
C LYS A 460 6.39 5.78 12.32
N ALA A 461 7.40 6.63 12.32
CA ALA A 461 7.31 8.00 11.79
C ALA A 461 7.01 8.00 10.28
N ILE A 462 7.71 7.16 9.51
CA ILE A 462 7.48 6.99 8.07
C ILE A 462 6.06 6.47 7.82
N SER A 463 5.66 5.40 8.51
CA SER A 463 4.35 4.77 8.32
C SER A 463 3.21 5.71 8.69
N ALA A 464 3.29 6.38 9.85
CA ALA A 464 2.29 7.34 10.28
C ALA A 464 2.26 8.58 9.37
N GLY A 465 3.42 9.09 8.98
CA GLY A 465 3.54 10.21 8.04
C GLY A 465 2.89 9.88 6.70
N ALA A 466 3.24 8.75 6.09
CA ALA A 466 2.71 8.33 4.79
C ALA A 466 1.18 8.19 4.83
N VAL A 467 0.63 7.49 5.84
CA VAL A 467 -0.81 7.20 5.91
C VAL A 467 -1.63 8.41 6.32
N PHE A 468 -1.24 9.11 7.40
CA PHE A 468 -2.07 10.17 7.95
C PHE A 468 -2.14 11.42 7.06
N PHE A 469 -1.00 11.81 6.47
CA PHE A 469 -0.97 12.98 5.60
C PHE A 469 -1.59 12.73 4.23
N GLY A 470 -1.78 11.47 3.81
CA GLY A 470 -2.61 11.15 2.66
C GLY A 470 -3.99 11.81 2.71
N ALA A 471 -4.49 12.11 3.93
CA ALA A 471 -5.70 12.87 4.16
C ALA A 471 -5.61 14.37 3.82
N CYS A 472 -4.42 14.94 3.63
CA CYS A 472 -4.25 16.38 3.46
C CYS A 472 -4.75 16.92 2.13
N SER A 473 -4.92 16.07 1.12
CA SER A 473 -5.46 16.48 -0.18
C SER A 473 -6.31 15.38 -0.81
N TYR A 474 -6.99 15.69 -1.92
CA TYR A 474 -7.72 14.70 -2.69
C TYR A 474 -6.81 13.70 -3.43
N ILE A 475 -5.54 14.04 -3.61
CA ILE A 475 -4.57 13.29 -4.41
C ILE A 475 -3.72 12.36 -3.53
N GLY A 476 -3.53 12.72 -2.26
CA GLY A 476 -2.64 12.01 -1.35
C GLY A 476 -3.00 10.55 -1.08
N ASN A 477 -4.25 10.13 -1.38
CA ASN A 477 -4.67 8.74 -1.37
C ASN A 477 -5.85 8.54 -2.32
N ALA A 478 -5.87 7.44 -3.07
CA ALA A 478 -6.89 7.12 -4.09
C ALA A 478 -8.36 7.20 -3.59
N PRO A 479 -8.73 6.70 -2.40
CA PRO A 479 -10.11 6.78 -1.90
C PRO A 479 -10.59 8.20 -1.66
N ASN A 480 -9.73 9.20 -1.49
CA ASN A 480 -10.14 10.59 -1.26
C ASN A 480 -10.88 11.17 -2.46
N PHE A 481 -10.32 10.96 -3.65
CA PHE A 481 -10.93 11.43 -4.89
C PHE A 481 -12.23 10.69 -5.18
N MET A 482 -12.28 9.38 -4.93
CA MET A 482 -13.49 8.57 -5.08
C MET A 482 -14.62 9.05 -4.14
N VAL A 483 -14.33 9.31 -2.87
CA VAL A 483 -15.30 9.83 -1.90
C VAL A 483 -15.81 11.21 -2.32
N ARG A 484 -14.92 12.08 -2.82
CA ARG A 484 -15.29 13.38 -3.37
C ARG A 484 -16.27 13.23 -4.53
N SER A 485 -15.93 12.41 -5.55
CA SER A 485 -16.76 12.21 -6.73
C SER A 485 -18.17 11.70 -6.38
N ILE A 486 -18.25 10.65 -5.55
CA ILE A 486 -19.52 10.10 -5.07
C ILE A 486 -20.36 11.16 -4.32
N SER A 487 -19.70 12.03 -3.57
CA SER A 487 -20.40 13.06 -2.79
C SER A 487 -20.93 14.19 -3.68
N GLU A 488 -20.17 14.58 -4.69
CA GLU A 488 -20.61 15.57 -5.69
C GLU A 488 -21.78 15.02 -6.53
N GLU A 489 -21.73 13.77 -6.96
CA GLU A 489 -22.84 13.07 -7.64
C GLU A 489 -24.11 13.00 -6.77
N ALA A 490 -23.95 12.81 -5.46
CA ALA A 490 -25.05 12.82 -4.48
C ALA A 490 -25.52 14.24 -4.09
N GLY A 491 -25.07 15.27 -4.79
CA GLY A 491 -25.47 16.67 -4.58
C GLY A 491 -24.88 17.32 -3.33
N THR A 492 -23.75 16.81 -2.82
CA THR A 492 -22.98 17.46 -1.76
C THR A 492 -21.81 18.23 -2.37
N PRO A 493 -21.84 19.57 -2.37
CA PRO A 493 -20.76 20.35 -2.97
C PRO A 493 -19.47 20.15 -2.18
N MET A 494 -18.39 19.78 -2.87
CA MET A 494 -17.09 19.61 -2.26
C MET A 494 -16.20 20.82 -2.53
N PRO A 495 -15.28 21.18 -1.62
CA PRO A 495 -14.37 22.31 -1.82
C PRO A 495 -13.42 22.01 -2.98
N SER A 496 -12.95 23.08 -3.63
CA SER A 496 -11.84 22.96 -4.58
C SER A 496 -10.60 22.39 -3.86
N PHE A 497 -9.62 21.91 -4.63
CA PHE A 497 -8.38 21.35 -4.08
C PHE A 497 -7.72 22.29 -3.03
N PHE A 498 -7.48 23.53 -3.39
CA PHE A 498 -6.91 24.50 -2.45
C PHE A 498 -7.88 24.87 -1.31
N GLY A 499 -9.18 24.89 -1.59
CA GLY A 499 -10.20 25.08 -0.56
C GLY A 499 -10.20 23.97 0.48
N TYR A 500 -10.00 22.71 0.05
CA TYR A 500 -9.86 21.56 0.95
C TYR A 500 -8.59 21.68 1.81
N VAL A 501 -7.43 21.91 1.16
CA VAL A 501 -6.15 22.03 1.88
C VAL A 501 -6.17 23.18 2.88
N LEU A 502 -6.55 24.41 2.45
CA LEU A 502 -6.43 25.61 3.29
C LEU A 502 -7.50 25.70 4.39
N LYS A 503 -8.74 25.27 4.10
CA LYS A 503 -9.87 25.44 5.04
C LYS A 503 -10.08 24.25 5.97
N TYR A 504 -9.59 23.06 5.58
CA TYR A 504 -9.83 21.84 6.35
C TYR A 504 -8.52 21.15 6.76
N ALA A 505 -7.65 20.79 5.82
CA ALA A 505 -6.45 20.03 6.16
C ALA A 505 -5.50 20.84 7.05
N LEU A 506 -5.17 22.09 6.69
CA LEU A 506 -4.31 22.95 7.51
C LEU A 506 -4.97 23.32 8.86
N VAL A 507 -6.29 23.42 8.91
CA VAL A 507 -7.00 23.82 10.13
C VAL A 507 -7.16 22.66 11.12
N PHE A 508 -7.43 21.45 10.65
CA PHE A 508 -7.75 20.31 11.52
C PHE A 508 -6.62 19.27 11.59
N LEU A 509 -6.01 18.92 10.44
CA LEU A 509 -5.01 17.86 10.41
C LEU A 509 -3.65 18.36 10.90
N VAL A 510 -3.17 19.51 10.42
CA VAL A 510 -1.84 20.00 10.81
C VAL A 510 -1.71 20.21 12.31
N PRO A 511 -2.64 20.88 13.03
CA PRO A 511 -2.57 20.96 14.50
C PRO A 511 -2.62 19.59 15.17
N THR A 512 -3.42 18.67 14.67
CA THR A 512 -3.47 17.29 15.18
C THR A 512 -2.13 16.59 15.00
N PHE A 513 -1.49 16.73 13.83
CA PHE A 513 -0.18 16.13 13.56
C PHE A 513 0.96 16.76 14.35
N ILE A 514 0.86 18.06 14.67
CA ILE A 514 1.77 18.72 15.62
C ILE A 514 1.67 18.05 16.99
N ILE A 515 0.45 17.83 17.50
CA ILE A 515 0.25 17.12 18.77
C ILE A 515 0.85 15.72 18.73
N VAL A 516 0.59 14.96 17.66
CA VAL A 516 1.16 13.62 17.48
C VAL A 516 2.68 13.64 17.45
N SER A 517 3.29 14.61 16.75
CA SER A 517 4.74 14.69 16.67
C SER A 517 5.39 15.02 18.02
N PHE A 518 4.75 15.84 18.86
CA PHE A 518 5.22 16.12 20.22
C PHE A 518 5.08 14.94 21.19
N ILE A 519 4.06 14.10 21.00
CA ILE A 519 3.80 12.97 21.91
C ILE A 519 4.70 11.79 21.56
N PHE A 520 4.97 11.54 20.27
CA PHE A 520 5.52 10.26 19.82
C PHE A 520 6.90 10.35 19.13
N PHE A 521 7.29 11.52 18.64
CA PHE A 521 8.52 11.73 17.86
C PHE A 521 9.36 12.90 18.39
#